data_39116a466a8ea5133bf5e8ac365fa61c
#
_entry.id   39116a466a8ea5133bf5e8ac365fa61c
#
_cell.length_a   1.000
_cell.length_b   1.000
_cell.length_c   1.000
_cell.angle_alpha   90.00
_cell.angle_beta   90.00
_cell.angle_gamma   90.00
#
_symmetry.space_group_name_H-M   'P 1'
#
loop_
_entity.id
_entity.type
_entity.pdbx_description
1 polymer ?
#
loop_
_entity_poly.entity_id
_entity_poly.type
_entity_poly.pdbx_seq_one_letter_code
_entity_poly.pdbx_strand_id
1 'polypeptide(L)'
;KLRDFMNYNFGFGDFLFRLPDNTQVQKAKTISEFIEGIKSIPDISIVHHAKSHHFSNWLAARAEFNLASMIRSISVDDFNSGESIRKHILKHLKNNKKENKSTIINYSSSRFNSAESDFFRLSSGSLGGKARGLGFAKSMINNSNIKNKFSNFKILIPKSAVIGTNEFDRFMKDNELWD
;
A
#
# COMPACT_ATOMS: atom_id res chain seq x y z
N LYS A 1 -12.90 6.67 -17.83
CA LYS A 1 -13.33 7.72 -16.87
C LYS A 1 -13.53 7.17 -15.43
N LEU A 2 -14.42 6.17 -15.17
CA LEU A 2 -14.62 5.64 -13.81
C LEU A 2 -13.38 4.93 -13.27
N ARG A 3 -12.75 4.07 -14.07
CA ARG A 3 -11.51 3.36 -13.72
C ARG A 3 -10.39 4.34 -13.37
N ASP A 4 -10.20 5.39 -14.16
CA ASP A 4 -9.17 6.40 -13.93
C ASP A 4 -9.44 7.17 -12.63
N PHE A 5 -10.71 7.53 -12.38
CA PHE A 5 -11.13 8.12 -11.11
C PHE A 5 -10.84 7.21 -9.92
N MET A 6 -11.19 5.92 -10.01
CA MET A 6 -10.94 4.94 -8.94
C MET A 6 -9.45 4.74 -8.68
N ASN A 7 -8.64 4.62 -9.73
CA ASN A 7 -7.20 4.46 -9.60
C ASN A 7 -6.57 5.69 -8.92
N TYR A 8 -6.98 6.87 -9.34
CA TYR A 8 -6.39 8.12 -8.85
C TYR A 8 -6.80 8.43 -7.40
N ASN A 9 -8.08 8.33 -7.07
CA ASN A 9 -8.57 8.76 -5.76
C ASN A 9 -8.48 7.67 -4.69
N PHE A 10 -8.56 6.39 -5.05
CA PHE A 10 -8.56 5.27 -4.10
C PHE A 10 -7.27 4.45 -4.12
N GLY A 11 -6.27 4.86 -4.92
CA GLY A 11 -4.96 4.21 -4.97
C GLY A 11 -4.94 2.82 -5.61
N PHE A 12 -5.97 2.47 -6.39
CA PHE A 12 -5.95 1.24 -7.19
C PHE A 12 -5.01 1.37 -8.39
N GLY A 13 -4.49 0.23 -8.87
CA GLY A 13 -3.55 0.22 -9.99
C GLY A 13 -2.17 0.78 -9.64
N ASP A 14 -1.42 1.18 -10.66
CA ASP A 14 -0.09 1.75 -10.51
C ASP A 14 -0.16 3.15 -9.92
N PHE A 15 0.85 3.54 -9.12
CA PHE A 15 0.95 4.92 -8.67
C PHE A 15 1.46 5.79 -9.81
N LEU A 16 0.69 6.80 -10.16
CA LEU A 16 1.06 7.78 -11.17
C LEU A 16 1.50 9.07 -10.47
N PHE A 17 2.80 9.34 -10.48
CA PHE A 17 3.33 10.60 -9.99
C PHE A 17 2.97 11.69 -11.01
N ARG A 18 2.28 12.74 -10.54
CA ARG A 18 1.78 13.83 -11.38
C ARG A 18 2.11 15.19 -10.80
N LEU A 19 2.19 16.16 -11.69
CA LEU A 19 2.18 17.57 -11.33
C LEU A 19 0.74 18.05 -11.06
N PRO A 20 0.55 19.25 -10.48
CA PRO A 20 -0.80 19.80 -10.23
C PRO A 20 -1.66 19.96 -11.49
N ASP A 21 -1.05 20.10 -12.65
CA ASP A 21 -1.72 20.19 -13.96
C ASP A 21 -2.06 18.80 -14.55
N ASN A 22 -1.91 17.73 -13.76
CA ASN A 22 -2.07 16.32 -14.13
C ASN A 22 -1.02 15.76 -15.11
N THR A 23 0.04 16.50 -15.45
CA THR A 23 1.15 15.96 -16.22
C THR A 23 1.82 14.82 -15.47
N GLN A 24 1.87 13.63 -16.07
CA GLN A 24 2.52 12.46 -15.46
C GLN A 24 4.04 12.57 -15.60
N VAL A 25 4.74 12.48 -14.46
CA VAL A 25 6.21 12.55 -14.42
C VAL A 25 6.86 11.18 -14.24
N GLN A 26 6.19 10.28 -13.54
CA GLN A 26 6.69 8.92 -13.28
C GLN A 26 5.54 7.97 -12.93
N LYS A 27 5.84 6.66 -12.91
CA LYS A 27 4.91 5.59 -12.57
C LYS A 27 5.59 4.56 -11.68
N ALA A 28 4.87 4.02 -10.69
CA ALA A 28 5.34 2.94 -9.84
C ALA A 28 4.30 1.83 -9.72
N LYS A 29 4.74 0.60 -9.95
CA LYS A 29 3.93 -0.62 -9.80
C LYS A 29 4.15 -1.29 -8.44
N THR A 30 5.35 -1.15 -7.92
CA THR A 30 5.80 -1.78 -6.68
C THR A 30 6.16 -0.74 -5.63
N ILE A 31 6.20 -1.15 -4.36
CA ILE A 31 6.64 -0.27 -3.26
C ILE A 31 8.10 0.18 -3.46
N SER A 32 8.95 -0.67 -4.02
CA SER A 32 10.33 -0.30 -4.32
C SER A 32 10.41 0.80 -5.38
N GLU A 33 9.67 0.67 -6.48
CA GLU A 33 9.57 1.72 -7.51
C GLU A 33 8.94 3.00 -6.96
N PHE A 34 7.95 2.87 -6.06
CA PHE A 34 7.35 4.02 -5.39
C PHE A 34 8.36 4.78 -4.53
N ILE A 35 9.21 4.07 -3.77
CA ILE A 35 10.28 4.69 -2.99
C ILE A 35 11.27 5.42 -3.90
N GLU A 36 11.67 4.80 -5.02
CA GLU A 36 12.58 5.44 -5.98
C GLU A 36 11.91 6.67 -6.63
N GLY A 37 10.61 6.57 -6.95
CA GLY A 37 9.84 7.70 -7.44
C GLY A 37 9.84 8.87 -6.45
N ILE A 38 9.54 8.62 -5.17
CA ILE A 38 9.57 9.65 -4.12
C ILE A 38 10.94 10.36 -4.06
N LYS A 39 12.04 9.67 -4.34
CA LYS A 39 13.39 10.27 -4.32
C LYS A 39 13.63 11.22 -5.50
N SER A 40 13.03 10.96 -6.64
CA SER A 40 13.41 11.59 -7.93
C SER A 40 12.41 12.61 -8.47
N ILE A 41 11.14 12.55 -8.10
CA ILE A 41 10.11 13.47 -8.61
C ILE A 41 10.32 14.91 -8.13
N PRO A 42 9.82 15.92 -8.85
CA PRO A 42 9.87 17.32 -8.41
C PRO A 42 9.12 17.55 -7.10
N ASP A 43 9.58 18.52 -6.31
CA ASP A 43 8.96 18.87 -5.03
C ASP A 43 7.50 19.27 -5.13
N ILE A 44 7.12 19.94 -6.21
CA ILE A 44 5.73 20.31 -6.48
C ILE A 44 4.82 19.09 -6.60
N SER A 45 5.33 17.98 -7.16
CA SER A 45 4.62 16.68 -7.22
C SER A 45 4.48 16.08 -5.83
N ILE A 46 5.52 16.16 -4.98
CA ILE A 46 5.45 15.69 -3.58
C ILE A 46 4.33 16.42 -2.84
N VAL A 47 4.33 17.75 -2.90
CA VAL A 47 3.31 18.60 -2.25
C VAL A 47 1.91 18.27 -2.76
N HIS A 48 1.73 18.16 -4.08
CA HIS A 48 0.45 17.81 -4.71
C HIS A 48 -0.12 16.49 -4.19
N HIS A 49 0.68 15.45 -4.21
CA HIS A 49 0.25 14.12 -3.77
C HIS A 49 0.06 14.01 -2.25
N ALA A 50 0.88 14.71 -1.46
CA ALA A 50 0.75 14.74 -0.01
C ALA A 50 -0.56 15.43 0.42
N LYS A 51 -0.87 16.62 -0.13
CA LYS A 51 -2.12 17.35 0.13
C LYS A 51 -3.38 16.53 -0.15
N SER A 52 -3.35 15.74 -1.22
CA SER A 52 -4.48 14.91 -1.67
C SER A 52 -4.50 13.51 -1.05
N HIS A 53 -3.61 13.21 -0.12
CA HIS A 53 -3.45 11.90 0.53
C HIS A 53 -3.24 10.73 -0.45
N HIS A 54 -2.80 10.98 -1.69
CA HIS A 54 -2.64 9.95 -2.71
C HIS A 54 -1.63 8.88 -2.29
N PHE A 55 -0.54 9.24 -1.62
CA PHE A 55 0.47 8.30 -1.12
C PHE A 55 -0.13 7.31 -0.12
N SER A 56 -0.84 7.80 0.88
CA SER A 56 -1.46 6.95 1.89
C SER A 56 -2.58 6.07 1.33
N ASN A 57 -3.39 6.59 0.41
CA ASN A 57 -4.44 5.82 -0.25
C ASN A 57 -3.86 4.66 -1.05
N TRP A 58 -2.77 4.90 -1.80
CA TRP A 58 -2.10 3.87 -2.59
C TRP A 58 -1.46 2.77 -1.73
N LEU A 59 -0.86 3.15 -0.61
CA LEU A 59 -0.29 2.20 0.35
C LEU A 59 -1.38 1.39 1.06
N ALA A 60 -2.49 2.03 1.45
CA ALA A 60 -3.63 1.34 2.06
C ALA A 60 -4.26 0.32 1.10
N ALA A 61 -4.34 0.64 -0.21
CA ALA A 61 -4.82 -0.30 -1.23
C ALA A 61 -3.93 -1.54 -1.39
N ARG A 62 -2.70 -1.49 -0.87
CA ARG A 62 -1.73 -2.61 -0.82
C ARG A 62 -1.63 -3.26 0.55
N ALA A 63 -2.55 -2.91 1.45
CA ALA A 63 -2.59 -3.38 2.84
C ALA A 63 -1.37 -2.97 3.70
N GLU A 64 -0.65 -1.93 3.28
CA GLU A 64 0.41 -1.31 4.09
C GLU A 64 -0.20 -0.30 5.09
N PHE A 65 -1.13 -0.77 5.93
CA PHE A 65 -1.99 0.08 6.76
C PHE A 65 -1.24 0.93 7.77
N ASN A 66 -0.22 0.36 8.43
CA ASN A 66 0.59 1.11 9.40
C ASN A 66 1.32 2.26 8.72
N LEU A 67 1.93 1.98 7.58
CA LEU A 67 2.65 2.96 6.78
C LEU A 67 1.71 4.01 6.19
N ALA A 68 0.55 3.57 5.68
CA ALA A 68 -0.49 4.46 5.18
C ALA A 68 -0.99 5.43 6.27
N SER A 69 -1.21 4.93 7.49
CA SER A 69 -1.63 5.75 8.63
C SER A 69 -0.58 6.80 9.00
N MET A 70 0.70 6.39 9.09
CA MET A 70 1.81 7.30 9.38
C MET A 70 1.95 8.41 8.34
N ILE A 71 1.83 8.07 7.04
CA ILE A 71 1.93 9.05 5.96
C ILE A 71 0.67 9.91 5.88
N ARG A 72 -0.51 9.39 6.22
CA ARG A 72 -1.76 10.14 6.22
C ARG A 72 -1.80 11.22 7.30
N SER A 73 -1.13 11.01 8.41
CA SER A 73 -1.06 11.99 9.51
C SER A 73 -0.16 13.19 9.20
N ILE A 74 0.58 13.18 8.09
CA ILE A 74 1.46 14.29 7.69
C ILE A 74 0.57 15.45 7.20
N SER A 75 0.60 16.57 7.92
CA SER A 75 0.08 17.83 7.43
C SER A 75 1.16 18.52 6.58
N VAL A 76 0.79 18.92 5.37
CA VAL A 76 1.73 19.63 4.48
C VAL A 76 2.11 20.99 5.05
N ASP A 77 1.21 21.59 5.83
CA ASP A 77 1.40 22.92 6.43
C ASP A 77 2.45 22.91 7.57
N ASP A 78 2.81 21.72 8.08
CA ASP A 78 3.88 21.56 9.09
C ASP A 78 5.29 21.61 8.47
N PHE A 79 5.41 21.75 7.16
CA PHE A 79 6.68 21.69 6.44
C PHE A 79 6.94 22.93 5.61
N ASN A 80 8.19 23.38 5.64
CA ASN A 80 8.61 24.59 4.92
C ASN A 80 8.89 24.37 3.42
N SER A 81 8.97 23.10 2.96
CA SER A 81 9.31 22.76 1.57
C SER A 81 8.88 21.37 1.18
N GLY A 82 8.72 21.11 -0.13
CA GLY A 82 8.50 19.78 -0.67
C GLY A 82 9.63 18.80 -0.34
N GLU A 83 10.87 19.28 -0.28
CA GLU A 83 12.02 18.47 0.09
C GLU A 83 11.96 18.01 1.57
N SER A 84 11.45 18.82 2.48
CA SER A 84 11.28 18.42 3.88
C SER A 84 10.17 17.36 4.04
N ILE A 85 9.09 17.47 3.29
CA ILE A 85 8.03 16.44 3.20
C ILE A 85 8.62 15.15 2.64
N ARG A 86 9.38 15.22 1.55
CA ARG A 86 10.09 14.08 0.93
C ARG A 86 10.94 13.32 1.93
N LYS A 87 11.82 14.02 2.65
CA LYS A 87 12.69 13.43 3.68
C LYS A 87 11.88 12.73 4.76
N HIS A 88 10.80 13.35 5.21
CA HIS A 88 9.92 12.79 6.22
C HIS A 88 9.25 11.49 5.75
N ILE A 89 8.66 11.51 4.55
CA ILE A 89 8.06 10.31 3.94
C ILE A 89 9.10 9.19 3.79
N LEU A 90 10.28 9.50 3.25
CA LEU A 90 11.36 8.51 3.05
C LEU A 90 11.86 7.92 4.38
N LYS A 91 11.88 8.69 5.46
CA LYS A 91 12.21 8.19 6.80
C LYS A 91 11.23 7.11 7.25
N HIS A 92 9.93 7.33 7.10
CA HIS A 92 8.89 6.33 7.45
C HIS A 92 8.99 5.09 6.56
N LEU A 93 9.19 5.26 5.25
CA LEU A 93 9.36 4.16 4.30
C LEU A 93 10.57 3.28 4.62
N LYS A 94 11.69 3.88 5.03
CA LYS A 94 12.91 3.16 5.43
C LYS A 94 12.75 2.40 6.75
N ASN A 95 12.12 3.03 7.74
CA ASN A 95 11.92 2.41 9.05
C ASN A 95 10.98 1.20 8.97
N ASN A 96 9.92 1.30 8.20
CA ASN A 96 9.01 0.18 7.97
C ASN A 96 9.70 -1.03 7.32
N LYS A 97 10.70 -0.79 6.46
CA LYS A 97 11.51 -1.86 5.84
C LYS A 97 12.36 -2.63 6.87
N LYS A 98 12.82 -1.97 7.95
CA LYS A 98 13.60 -2.59 9.03
C LYS A 98 12.72 -3.40 9.99
N GLU A 99 11.49 -2.98 10.21
CA GLU A 99 10.60 -3.63 11.17
C GLU A 99 9.84 -4.84 10.60
N ASN A 100 9.93 -5.11 9.29
CA ASN A 100 9.34 -6.26 8.57
C ASN A 100 7.88 -6.59 8.98
N LYS A 101 7.09 -5.59 9.35
CA LYS A 101 5.73 -5.76 9.86
C LYS A 101 4.66 -5.48 8.80
N SER A 102 4.91 -5.88 7.55
CA SER A 102 3.82 -5.89 6.56
C SER A 102 2.75 -6.90 7.00
N THR A 103 1.50 -6.46 7.06
CA THR A 103 0.37 -7.34 7.41
C THR A 103 0.21 -8.46 6.38
N ILE A 104 0.58 -8.18 5.13
CA ILE A 104 0.53 -9.12 4.01
C ILE A 104 1.91 -9.16 3.36
N ILE A 105 2.53 -10.32 3.34
CA ILE A 105 3.86 -10.51 2.74
C ILE A 105 3.76 -11.14 1.36
N ASN A 106 4.76 -10.88 0.52
CA ASN A 106 4.87 -11.58 -0.75
C ASN A 106 5.14 -13.06 -0.52
N TYR A 107 4.45 -13.90 -1.27
CA TYR A 107 4.59 -15.35 -1.20
C TYR A 107 6.01 -15.78 -1.62
N SER A 108 6.56 -16.67 -0.83
CA SER A 108 7.64 -17.55 -1.23
C SER A 108 7.45 -18.89 -0.51
N SER A 109 7.86 -19.99 -1.12
CA SER A 109 7.68 -21.33 -0.52
C SER A 109 8.35 -21.45 0.85
N SER A 110 9.55 -20.87 1.02
CA SER A 110 10.26 -20.83 2.30
C SER A 110 9.48 -20.07 3.39
N ARG A 111 8.92 -18.92 3.07
CA ARG A 111 8.13 -18.11 4.02
C ARG A 111 6.76 -18.70 4.32
N PHE A 112 6.17 -19.39 3.35
CA PHE A 112 4.88 -20.04 3.55
C PHE A 112 4.96 -21.21 4.52
N ASN A 113 6.05 -21.96 4.48
CA ASN A 113 6.30 -23.08 5.37
C ASN A 113 6.84 -22.65 6.75
N SER A 114 7.40 -21.44 6.85
CA SER A 114 7.78 -20.84 8.13
C SER A 114 6.55 -20.25 8.82
N ALA A 115 6.58 -20.15 10.14
CA ALA A 115 5.52 -19.50 10.92
C ALA A 115 5.54 -17.97 10.86
N GLU A 116 6.24 -17.38 9.89
CA GLU A 116 6.48 -15.93 9.83
C GLU A 116 5.24 -15.10 9.53
N SER A 117 4.31 -15.63 8.75
CA SER A 117 3.05 -14.95 8.44
C SER A 117 1.94 -15.94 8.11
N ASP A 118 0.72 -15.50 8.35
CA ASP A 118 -0.50 -16.23 7.97
C ASP A 118 -1.20 -15.58 6.77
N PHE A 119 -0.64 -14.51 6.19
CA PHE A 119 -1.28 -13.81 5.10
C PHE A 119 -0.28 -13.45 3.99
N PHE A 120 -0.47 -14.06 2.82
CA PHE A 120 0.44 -13.98 1.69
C PHE A 120 -0.24 -13.36 0.47
N ARG A 121 0.53 -12.59 -0.29
CA ARG A 121 0.15 -12.09 -1.61
C ARG A 121 0.88 -12.90 -2.68
N LEU A 122 0.11 -13.53 -3.57
CA LEU A 122 0.63 -14.41 -4.63
C LEU A 122 1.10 -13.63 -5.86
N SER A 123 0.50 -12.47 -6.13
CA SER A 123 0.84 -11.64 -7.29
C SER A 123 0.93 -10.16 -6.93
N SER A 124 1.49 -9.34 -7.81
CA SER A 124 1.57 -7.90 -7.65
C SER A 124 0.23 -7.20 -7.88
N GLY A 125 0.19 -5.89 -7.70
CA GLY A 125 -1.00 -5.07 -7.86
C GLY A 125 -1.72 -4.75 -6.55
N SER A 126 -2.89 -4.13 -6.66
CA SER A 126 -3.74 -3.83 -5.51
C SER A 126 -4.54 -5.07 -5.08
N LEU A 127 -5.02 -5.04 -3.85
CA LEU A 127 -5.83 -6.10 -3.29
C LEU A 127 -7.31 -5.74 -3.38
N GLY A 128 -8.15 -6.73 -3.64
CA GLY A 128 -9.60 -6.58 -3.61
C GLY A 128 -10.13 -6.28 -2.20
N GLY A 129 -11.38 -5.79 -2.11
CA GLY A 129 -12.01 -5.35 -0.86
C GLY A 129 -11.99 -6.40 0.26
N LYS A 130 -12.28 -7.67 -0.06
CA LYS A 130 -12.25 -8.76 0.92
C LYS A 130 -10.86 -8.98 1.51
N ALA A 131 -9.83 -9.02 0.67
CA ALA A 131 -8.45 -9.19 1.11
C ALA A 131 -7.97 -8.01 1.95
N ARG A 132 -8.33 -6.76 1.57
CA ARG A 132 -8.02 -5.57 2.35
C ARG A 132 -8.71 -5.56 3.71
N GLY A 133 -9.99 -5.90 3.75
CA GLY A 133 -10.75 -6.00 5.01
C GLY A 133 -10.16 -7.03 5.97
N LEU A 134 -9.79 -8.21 5.47
CA LEU A 134 -9.15 -9.25 6.27
C LEU A 134 -7.74 -8.82 6.74
N GLY A 135 -6.96 -8.19 5.87
CA GLY A 135 -5.65 -7.63 6.23
C GLY A 135 -5.75 -6.53 7.28
N PHE A 136 -6.75 -5.66 7.16
CA PHE A 136 -7.04 -4.63 8.17
C PHE A 136 -7.40 -5.25 9.53
N ALA A 137 -8.31 -6.22 9.56
CA ALA A 137 -8.69 -6.92 10.77
C ALA A 137 -7.47 -7.60 11.43
N LYS A 138 -6.61 -8.24 10.65
CA LYS A 138 -5.34 -8.81 11.12
C LYS A 138 -4.42 -7.76 11.74
N SER A 139 -4.27 -6.62 11.08
CA SER A 139 -3.46 -5.51 11.60
C SER A 139 -4.01 -5.01 12.93
N MET A 140 -5.32 -4.82 13.03
CA MET A 140 -5.96 -4.40 14.28
C MET A 140 -5.76 -5.42 15.41
N ILE A 141 -5.98 -6.70 15.14
CA ILE A 141 -5.81 -7.78 16.15
C ILE A 141 -4.36 -7.86 16.63
N ASN A 142 -3.39 -7.70 15.72
CA ASN A 142 -1.96 -7.76 16.06
C ASN A 142 -1.47 -6.53 16.82
N ASN A 143 -2.03 -5.36 16.52
CA ASN A 143 -1.64 -4.08 17.15
C ASN A 143 -2.45 -3.78 18.42
N SER A 144 -3.56 -4.49 18.64
CA SER A 144 -4.38 -4.36 19.85
C SER A 144 -4.01 -5.43 20.89
N ASN A 145 -4.20 -5.10 22.15
CA ASN A 145 -4.01 -6.07 23.24
C ASN A 145 -5.23 -7.02 23.42
N ILE A 146 -6.07 -7.15 22.38
CA ILE A 146 -7.34 -7.87 22.46
C ILE A 146 -7.14 -9.38 22.76
N LYS A 147 -6.05 -9.94 22.23
CA LYS A 147 -5.69 -11.36 22.48
C LYS A 147 -5.45 -11.66 23.95
N ASN A 148 -4.97 -10.67 24.71
CA ASN A 148 -4.68 -10.83 26.14
C ASN A 148 -5.87 -10.47 27.03
N LYS A 149 -6.88 -9.75 26.49
CA LYS A 149 -8.10 -9.39 27.23
C LYS A 149 -9.06 -10.56 27.41
N PHE A 150 -9.00 -11.55 26.53
CA PHE A 150 -9.94 -12.68 26.48
C PHE A 150 -9.15 -13.99 26.50
N SER A 151 -8.61 -14.34 27.66
CA SER A 151 -7.79 -15.55 27.83
C SER A 151 -8.51 -16.86 27.48
N ASN A 152 -9.84 -16.88 27.60
CA ASN A 152 -10.68 -18.06 27.32
C ASN A 152 -11.05 -18.20 25.83
N PHE A 153 -10.68 -17.23 24.99
CA PHE A 153 -10.98 -17.24 23.55
C PHE A 153 -9.71 -17.13 22.74
N LYS A 154 -9.58 -17.98 21.73
CA LYS A 154 -8.50 -17.90 20.75
C LYS A 154 -9.01 -17.19 19.51
N ILE A 155 -8.57 -15.94 19.29
CA ILE A 155 -8.89 -15.17 18.09
C ILE A 155 -7.87 -15.53 17.01
N LEU A 156 -8.33 -16.17 15.94
CA LEU A 156 -7.52 -16.61 14.82
C LEU A 156 -8.00 -15.97 13.53
N ILE A 157 -7.04 -15.63 12.68
CA ILE A 157 -7.27 -15.35 11.27
C ILE A 157 -6.72 -16.53 10.48
N PRO A 158 -7.51 -17.13 9.59
CA PRO A 158 -7.06 -18.27 8.82
C PRO A 158 -5.84 -17.90 7.96
N LYS A 159 -4.93 -18.85 7.79
CA LYS A 159 -3.83 -18.69 6.84
C LYS A 159 -4.41 -18.45 5.45
N SER A 160 -4.05 -17.33 4.84
CA SER A 160 -4.70 -16.84 3.63
C SER A 160 -3.67 -16.50 2.56
N ALA A 161 -3.99 -16.84 1.32
CA ALA A 161 -3.27 -16.40 0.15
C ALA A 161 -4.21 -15.59 -0.74
N VAL A 162 -3.76 -14.43 -1.20
CA VAL A 162 -4.57 -13.51 -2.00
C VAL A 162 -3.90 -13.20 -3.33
N ILE A 163 -4.74 -13.08 -4.36
CA ILE A 163 -4.33 -12.74 -5.71
C ILE A 163 -4.55 -11.24 -5.91
N GLY A 164 -3.53 -10.54 -6.38
CA GLY A 164 -3.62 -9.11 -6.70
C GLY A 164 -4.32 -8.85 -8.03
N THR A 165 -4.72 -7.61 -8.26
CA THR A 165 -5.47 -7.18 -9.45
C THR A 165 -4.71 -7.39 -10.77
N ASN A 166 -3.40 -7.49 -10.75
CA ASN A 166 -2.60 -7.75 -11.96
C ASN A 166 -2.97 -9.07 -12.65
N GLU A 167 -3.37 -10.10 -11.90
CA GLU A 167 -3.80 -11.36 -12.49
C GLU A 167 -5.14 -11.23 -13.20
N PHE A 168 -6.05 -10.42 -12.66
CA PHE A 168 -7.29 -10.07 -13.35
C PHE A 168 -7.00 -9.29 -14.64
N ASP A 169 -6.15 -8.27 -14.56
CA ASP A 169 -5.77 -7.48 -15.74
C ASP A 169 -5.10 -8.37 -16.82
N ARG A 170 -4.26 -9.33 -16.39
CA ARG A 170 -3.65 -10.31 -17.30
C ARG A 170 -4.70 -11.21 -17.94
N PHE A 171 -5.60 -11.78 -17.14
CA PHE A 171 -6.70 -12.62 -17.66
C PHE A 171 -7.53 -11.90 -18.70
N MET A 172 -7.94 -10.66 -18.42
CA MET A 172 -8.72 -9.84 -19.34
C MET A 172 -7.98 -9.57 -20.65
N LYS A 173 -6.67 -9.27 -20.55
CA LYS A 173 -5.82 -9.02 -21.71
C LYS A 173 -5.60 -10.27 -22.56
N ASP A 174 -5.23 -11.38 -21.91
CA ASP A 174 -4.85 -12.63 -22.60
C ASP A 174 -6.05 -13.28 -23.30
N ASN A 175 -7.27 -12.94 -22.89
CA ASN A 175 -8.53 -13.41 -23.49
C ASN A 175 -9.24 -12.33 -24.31
N GLU A 176 -8.61 -11.19 -24.58
CA GLU A 176 -9.16 -10.09 -25.39
C GLU A 176 -10.54 -9.60 -24.88
N LEU A 177 -10.73 -9.56 -23.55
CA LEU A 177 -12.01 -9.19 -22.92
C LEU A 177 -12.07 -7.70 -22.53
N TRP A 178 -11.11 -6.90 -22.92
CA TRP A 178 -11.17 -5.45 -22.81
C TRP A 178 -11.81 -4.87 -24.10
N ASP A 179 -13.01 -4.29 -23.99
CA ASP A 179 -13.61 -3.44 -25.02
C ASP A 179 -13.07 -2.00 -24.97
#